data_b06ef4a9088afe958a7283f018a054ba
#
_entry.id   b06ef4a9088afe958a7283f018a054ba
#
_cell.length_a   1.000
_cell.length_b   1.000
_cell.length_c   1.000
_cell.angle_alpha   90.00
_cell.angle_beta   90.00
_cell.angle_gamma   90.00
#
_symmetry.space_group_name_H-M   'P 1'
#
loop_
_entity.id
_entity.type
_entity.pdbx_description
1 polymer ?
#
loop_
_entity_poly.entity_id
_entity_poly.type
_entity_poly.pdbx_seq_one_letter_code
_entity_poly.pdbx_strand_id
1 'polypeptide(L)'
;MTEYLNSKCNQFNPDDIYSASRVIVNEGIVIFPTETVYGIGANALSNKACEKIFKIKGRPQDNPLIVHASSTEEVEKIADVKKVTHFQALTRLWPGPLTVIFPSLDVVSSSATAGQDTVAIRIPDCNLALELIRKSGVPIAAPSANLSTRPSITDSVYLKSNFDGKVDVIFDAGKTRYGIESTVIMPRGDSCLILRPGIYTEDDLSEIFNKVTFSEDLDDSPKSPGTKYRHYSPSKKLYMPGSTEDLIKIQEKRPDKYAIICSSETGIKIGGKNLILMGSNRDPYEIASNLYDSLIKFDMGPYEEGLIEPLSGGGIYLSIMNRIKKAAIPLKEGEL
;
A
#
# COMPACT_ATOMS: atom_id res chain seq x y z
N MET A 1 -15.77 12.89 17.33
CA MET A 1 -16.57 12.79 16.08
C MET A 1 -15.59 12.94 14.93
N THR A 2 -15.64 12.09 13.92
CA THR A 2 -14.73 12.20 12.76
C THR A 2 -15.20 13.29 11.82
N GLU A 3 -14.32 14.19 11.42
CA GLU A 3 -14.56 15.22 10.41
C GLU A 3 -14.27 14.67 9.00
N TYR A 4 -15.14 14.97 8.02
CA TYR A 4 -15.01 14.56 6.62
C TYR A 4 -14.78 15.78 5.74
N LEU A 5 -13.66 15.80 5.00
CA LEU A 5 -13.24 16.91 4.15
C LEU A 5 -13.21 16.47 2.69
N ASN A 6 -14.08 17.06 1.86
CA ASN A 6 -14.13 16.79 0.42
C ASN A 6 -12.92 17.40 -0.30
N SER A 7 -12.19 16.59 -1.02
CA SER A 7 -10.94 17.01 -1.66
C SER A 7 -10.59 16.10 -2.86
N LYS A 8 -9.55 16.49 -3.58
CA LYS A 8 -8.82 15.62 -4.53
C LYS A 8 -7.33 15.82 -4.32
N CYS A 9 -6.49 14.89 -4.77
CA CYS A 9 -5.04 15.01 -4.63
C CYS A 9 -4.48 16.38 -5.08
N ASN A 10 -5.06 16.97 -6.12
CA ASN A 10 -4.60 18.23 -6.70
C ASN A 10 -5.60 19.39 -6.58
N GLN A 11 -6.70 19.19 -5.85
CA GLN A 11 -7.74 20.21 -5.64
C GLN A 11 -8.31 20.07 -4.24
N PHE A 12 -7.98 21.00 -3.34
CA PHE A 12 -8.36 20.99 -1.94
C PHE A 12 -8.50 22.42 -1.42
N ASN A 13 -9.25 22.57 -0.32
CA ASN A 13 -9.35 23.84 0.40
C ASN A 13 -8.13 24.00 1.32
N PRO A 14 -7.37 25.11 1.24
CA PRO A 14 -6.25 25.39 2.14
C PRO A 14 -6.62 25.41 3.63
N ASP A 15 -7.82 25.85 3.99
CA ASP A 15 -8.28 25.88 5.37
C ASP A 15 -8.48 24.47 5.94
N ASP A 16 -8.96 23.53 5.11
CA ASP A 16 -9.09 22.13 5.48
C ASP A 16 -7.70 21.49 5.76
N ILE A 17 -6.72 21.83 4.92
CA ILE A 17 -5.32 21.39 5.14
C ILE A 17 -4.78 21.99 6.44
N TYR A 18 -5.03 23.28 6.70
CA TYR A 18 -4.58 23.92 7.93
C TYR A 18 -5.22 23.24 9.16
N SER A 19 -6.53 23.02 9.16
CA SER A 19 -7.24 22.33 10.25
C SER A 19 -6.69 20.92 10.48
N ALA A 20 -6.53 20.11 9.43
CA ALA A 20 -5.97 18.76 9.51
C ALA A 20 -4.51 18.76 10.00
N SER A 21 -3.70 19.76 9.58
CA SER A 21 -2.32 19.89 10.04
C SER A 21 -2.23 20.13 11.55
N ARG A 22 -3.15 20.93 12.10
CA ARG A 22 -3.27 21.16 13.54
C ARG A 22 -3.62 19.87 14.29
N VAL A 23 -4.45 19.02 13.70
CA VAL A 23 -4.77 17.69 14.25
C VAL A 23 -3.49 16.86 14.35
N ILE A 24 -2.68 16.78 13.29
CA ILE A 24 -1.38 16.05 13.29
C ILE A 24 -0.45 16.59 14.38
N VAL A 25 -0.28 17.91 14.46
CA VAL A 25 0.59 18.57 15.47
C VAL A 25 0.15 18.26 16.88
N ASN A 26 -1.18 18.18 17.13
CA ASN A 26 -1.77 17.85 18.41
C ASN A 26 -1.91 16.33 18.66
N GLU A 27 -1.09 15.52 17.98
CA GLU A 27 -1.06 14.05 18.12
C GLU A 27 -2.39 13.36 17.73
N GLY A 28 -3.23 14.00 16.92
CA GLY A 28 -4.42 13.39 16.33
C GLY A 28 -4.09 12.52 15.11
N ILE A 29 -5.11 11.89 14.55
CA ILE A 29 -5.01 10.95 13.43
C ILE A 29 -5.79 11.49 12.24
N VAL A 30 -5.12 11.57 11.08
CA VAL A 30 -5.69 12.02 9.82
C VAL A 30 -5.59 10.92 8.78
N ILE A 31 -6.68 10.60 8.10
CA ILE A 31 -6.64 9.76 6.89
C ILE A 31 -6.58 10.67 5.68
N PHE A 32 -5.59 10.43 4.82
CA PHE A 32 -5.33 11.25 3.64
C PHE A 32 -4.98 10.40 2.42
N PRO A 33 -5.29 10.89 1.20
CA PRO A 33 -4.95 10.19 -0.03
C PRO A 33 -3.45 10.30 -0.33
N THR A 34 -2.93 9.30 -1.02
CA THR A 34 -1.70 9.39 -1.80
C THR A 34 -2.00 8.91 -3.22
N GLU A 35 -1.01 8.95 -4.13
CA GLU A 35 -1.15 8.40 -5.47
C GLU A 35 -1.25 6.87 -5.47
N THR A 36 -0.85 6.21 -4.37
CA THR A 36 -0.85 4.74 -4.21
C THR A 36 -2.10 4.22 -3.52
N VAL A 37 -2.22 4.46 -2.23
CA VAL A 37 -3.34 4.04 -1.36
C VAL A 37 -3.61 5.14 -0.34
N TYR A 38 -4.74 5.12 0.35
CA TYR A 38 -4.96 6.00 1.50
C TYR A 38 -4.00 5.66 2.64
N GLY A 39 -3.47 6.70 3.29
CA GLY A 39 -2.64 6.62 4.48
C GLY A 39 -3.43 6.99 5.74
N ILE A 40 -3.20 6.28 6.85
CA ILE A 40 -3.62 6.70 8.18
C ILE A 40 -2.42 7.29 8.90
N GLY A 41 -2.42 8.62 9.08
CA GLY A 41 -1.26 9.40 9.45
C GLY A 41 -1.28 9.98 10.85
N ALA A 42 -0.09 10.05 11.44
CA ALA A 42 0.18 10.70 12.70
C ALA A 42 1.56 11.39 12.68
N ASN A 43 1.82 12.27 13.64
CA ASN A 43 3.12 12.89 13.86
C ASN A 43 4.21 11.81 14.07
N ALA A 44 5.16 11.69 13.13
CA ALA A 44 6.22 10.69 13.18
C ALA A 44 7.23 10.89 14.33
N LEU A 45 7.25 12.09 14.92
CA LEU A 45 8.15 12.42 16.03
C LEU A 45 7.56 12.05 17.41
N SER A 46 6.28 11.67 17.48
CA SER A 46 5.58 11.33 18.72
C SER A 46 5.29 9.83 18.80
N ASN A 47 5.88 9.16 19.81
CA ASN A 47 5.55 7.77 20.13
C ASN A 47 4.04 7.60 20.38
N LYS A 48 3.45 8.49 21.18
CA LYS A 48 2.04 8.45 21.55
C LYS A 48 1.12 8.57 20.33
N ALA A 49 1.47 9.42 19.34
CA ALA A 49 0.72 9.57 18.11
C ALA A 49 0.84 8.31 17.23
N CYS A 50 2.05 7.76 17.07
CA CYS A 50 2.27 6.53 16.32
C CYS A 50 1.58 5.32 16.94
N GLU A 51 1.59 5.18 18.26
CA GLU A 51 0.89 4.11 18.99
C GLU A 51 -0.63 4.08 18.73
N LYS A 52 -1.26 5.26 18.54
CA LYS A 52 -2.67 5.34 18.15
C LYS A 52 -2.93 4.64 16.81
N ILE A 53 -2.01 4.79 15.82
CA ILE A 53 -2.13 4.08 14.53
C ILE A 53 -2.17 2.57 14.74
N PHE A 54 -1.23 2.02 15.52
CA PHE A 54 -1.18 0.58 15.81
C PHE A 54 -2.46 0.10 16.48
N LYS A 55 -2.96 0.86 17.47
CA LYS A 55 -4.20 0.53 18.20
C LYS A 55 -5.42 0.56 17.27
N ILE A 56 -5.59 1.60 16.45
CA ILE A 56 -6.73 1.76 15.54
C ILE A 56 -6.76 0.64 14.50
N LYS A 57 -5.60 0.27 13.95
CA LYS A 57 -5.48 -0.76 12.93
C LYS A 57 -5.48 -2.19 13.48
N GLY A 58 -5.23 -2.40 14.76
CA GLY A 58 -4.88 -3.71 15.31
C GLY A 58 -3.56 -4.25 14.72
N ARG A 59 -2.61 -3.35 14.43
CA ARG A 59 -1.31 -3.67 13.82
C ARG A 59 -0.30 -4.07 14.89
N PRO A 60 0.51 -5.13 14.68
CA PRO A 60 1.65 -5.43 15.55
C PRO A 60 2.68 -4.29 15.58
N GLN A 61 3.19 -3.96 16.76
CA GLN A 61 4.13 -2.84 16.96
C GLN A 61 5.54 -3.11 16.44
N ASP A 62 5.89 -4.37 16.19
CA ASP A 62 7.17 -4.80 15.58
C ASP A 62 7.24 -4.55 14.06
N ASN A 63 6.18 -4.03 13.47
CA ASN A 63 6.08 -3.75 12.03
C ASN A 63 6.18 -2.24 11.77
N PRO A 64 7.36 -1.69 11.36
CA PRO A 64 7.60 -0.26 11.27
C PRO A 64 6.63 0.46 10.35
N LEU A 65 6.56 1.78 10.50
CA LEU A 65 5.73 2.66 9.67
C LEU A 65 6.59 3.34 8.59
N ILE A 66 5.98 3.67 7.45
CA ILE A 66 6.62 4.54 6.47
C ILE A 66 6.43 5.98 6.92
N VAL A 67 7.51 6.74 6.95
CA VAL A 67 7.53 8.17 7.24
C VAL A 67 7.42 8.93 5.94
N HIS A 68 6.44 9.81 5.85
CA HIS A 68 6.23 10.67 4.70
C HIS A 68 6.81 12.05 4.94
N ALA A 69 7.65 12.50 4.02
CA ALA A 69 8.26 13.82 3.98
C ALA A 69 7.69 14.64 2.81
N SER A 70 7.82 15.95 2.85
CA SER A 70 7.35 16.86 1.80
C SER A 70 8.46 17.32 0.85
N SER A 71 9.72 17.10 1.22
CA SER A 71 10.88 17.46 0.40
C SER A 71 12.10 16.63 0.77
N THR A 72 13.14 16.69 -0.08
CA THR A 72 14.44 16.03 0.15
C THR A 72 15.19 16.63 1.34
N GLU A 73 15.08 17.93 1.56
CA GLU A 73 15.68 18.61 2.72
C GLU A 73 15.07 18.14 4.05
N GLU A 74 13.80 17.75 4.03
CA GLU A 74 13.15 17.14 5.20
C GLU A 74 13.65 15.71 5.42
N VAL A 75 13.89 14.95 4.35
CA VAL A 75 14.51 13.60 4.43
C VAL A 75 15.91 13.70 5.08
N GLU A 76 16.75 14.68 4.68
CA GLU A 76 18.10 14.89 5.22
C GLU A 76 18.12 15.22 6.72
N LYS A 77 17.02 15.72 7.28
CA LYS A 77 16.89 16.02 8.71
C LYS A 77 16.58 14.78 9.57
N ILE A 78 16.06 13.73 8.97
CA ILE A 78 15.59 12.54 9.71
C ILE A 78 16.37 11.26 9.37
N ALA A 79 17.19 11.29 8.30
CA ALA A 79 17.95 10.15 7.82
C ALA A 79 19.39 10.52 7.43
N ASP A 80 20.33 9.62 7.66
CA ASP A 80 21.73 9.77 7.24
C ASP A 80 21.86 9.41 5.75
N VAL A 81 21.44 10.35 4.89
CA VAL A 81 21.47 10.19 3.42
C VAL A 81 22.88 10.04 2.87
N LYS A 82 23.91 10.49 3.61
CA LYS A 82 25.33 10.39 3.18
C LYS A 82 25.81 8.94 3.11
N LYS A 83 25.16 8.04 3.82
CA LYS A 83 25.43 6.59 3.77
C LYS A 83 24.76 5.88 2.60
N VAL A 84 23.99 6.59 1.76
CA VAL A 84 23.32 6.03 0.57
C VAL A 84 23.98 6.57 -0.68
N THR A 85 24.76 5.73 -1.35
CA THR A 85 25.65 6.10 -2.49
C THR A 85 24.89 6.82 -3.61
N HIS A 86 23.67 6.34 -3.96
CA HIS A 86 22.89 6.88 -5.07
C HIS A 86 21.76 7.82 -4.65
N PHE A 87 21.86 8.50 -3.49
CA PHE A 87 20.80 9.36 -2.98
C PHE A 87 20.30 10.38 -4.01
N GLN A 88 21.21 11.09 -4.67
CA GLN A 88 20.87 12.12 -5.68
C GLN A 88 20.12 11.54 -6.91
N ALA A 89 20.42 10.30 -7.29
CA ALA A 89 19.68 9.64 -8.36
C ALA A 89 18.27 9.21 -7.88
N LEU A 90 18.16 8.73 -6.65
CA LEU A 90 16.88 8.34 -6.04
C LEU A 90 15.94 9.53 -5.87
N THR A 91 16.45 10.74 -5.60
CA THR A 91 15.59 11.93 -5.48
C THR A 91 14.84 12.28 -6.76
N ARG A 92 15.29 11.81 -7.94
CA ARG A 92 14.57 12.00 -9.22
C ARG A 92 13.30 11.18 -9.32
N LEU A 93 13.14 10.13 -8.48
CA LEU A 93 11.96 9.30 -8.38
C LEU A 93 10.94 9.85 -7.36
N TRP A 94 11.24 10.99 -6.73
CA TRP A 94 10.38 11.72 -5.80
C TRP A 94 10.00 13.10 -6.33
N PRO A 95 8.78 13.54 -6.07
CA PRO A 95 7.64 12.84 -5.45
C PRO A 95 7.20 11.62 -6.25
N GLY A 96 6.88 10.50 -5.55
CA GLY A 96 6.49 9.28 -6.26
C GLY A 96 6.31 8.04 -5.38
N PRO A 97 5.93 6.92 -6.01
CA PRO A 97 5.61 5.67 -5.34
C PRO A 97 6.86 4.85 -4.96
N LEU A 98 7.91 5.52 -4.46
CA LEU A 98 9.14 4.92 -3.94
C LEU A 98 9.28 5.16 -2.44
N THR A 99 9.56 4.11 -1.70
CA THR A 99 9.99 4.16 -0.30
C THR A 99 11.41 3.65 -0.20
N VAL A 100 12.29 4.43 0.42
CA VAL A 100 13.70 4.06 0.60
C VAL A 100 13.99 3.86 2.08
N ILE A 101 14.70 2.79 2.41
CA ILE A 101 15.20 2.52 3.77
C ILE A 101 16.55 3.23 3.93
N PHE A 102 16.63 4.10 4.92
CA PHE A 102 17.84 4.84 5.28
C PHE A 102 18.30 4.48 6.69
N PRO A 103 19.59 4.64 7.02
CA PRO A 103 20.03 4.74 8.39
C PRO A 103 19.33 5.93 9.08
N SER A 104 18.79 5.71 10.29
CA SER A 104 18.09 6.73 11.06
C SER A 104 19.06 7.72 11.69
N LEU A 105 18.62 8.97 11.88
CA LEU A 105 19.28 9.97 12.73
C LEU A 105 18.64 10.03 14.13
N ASP A 106 17.83 9.03 14.50
CA ASP A 106 17.12 8.92 15.80
C ASP A 106 16.20 10.11 16.12
N VAL A 107 15.79 10.85 15.10
CA VAL A 107 14.81 11.96 15.20
C VAL A 107 13.37 11.45 15.20
N VAL A 108 13.12 10.40 14.42
CA VAL A 108 11.80 9.75 14.31
C VAL A 108 11.54 8.90 15.54
N SER A 109 10.29 8.87 16.00
CA SER A 109 9.89 8.11 17.17
C SER A 109 10.22 6.61 17.05
N SER A 110 10.63 5.98 18.15
CA SER A 110 10.91 4.54 18.17
C SER A 110 9.67 3.69 17.87
N SER A 111 8.47 4.18 18.15
CA SER A 111 7.23 3.51 17.73
C SER A 111 7.08 3.50 16.20
N ALA A 112 7.51 4.54 15.48
CA ALA A 112 7.45 4.56 14.02
C ALA A 112 8.51 3.65 13.39
N THR A 113 9.73 3.60 13.94
CA THR A 113 10.80 2.72 13.44
C THR A 113 10.72 1.29 13.97
N ALA A 114 9.78 0.97 14.87
CA ALA A 114 9.74 -0.30 15.61
C ALA A 114 11.07 -0.60 16.35
N GLY A 115 11.77 0.46 16.82
CA GLY A 115 13.05 0.36 17.50
C GLY A 115 14.25 0.02 16.61
N GLN A 116 14.07 0.07 15.26
CA GLN A 116 15.17 -0.19 14.32
C GLN A 116 16.08 1.03 14.17
N ASP A 117 17.33 0.79 13.80
CA ASP A 117 18.35 1.80 13.45
C ASP A 117 18.15 2.38 12.03
N THR A 118 17.08 1.98 11.36
CA THR A 118 16.70 2.42 10.04
C THR A 118 15.31 3.04 10.02
N VAL A 119 15.07 3.90 9.03
CA VAL A 119 13.79 4.54 8.78
C VAL A 119 13.38 4.40 7.32
N ALA A 120 12.12 4.02 7.09
CA ALA A 120 11.52 3.96 5.76
C ALA A 120 10.92 5.31 5.41
N ILE A 121 11.38 5.97 4.33
CA ILE A 121 10.95 7.32 3.97
C ILE A 121 10.40 7.35 2.55
N ARG A 122 9.36 8.16 2.35
CA ARG A 122 8.75 8.43 1.06
C ARG A 122 8.32 9.89 0.93
N ILE A 123 8.42 10.46 -0.28
CA ILE A 123 7.79 11.72 -0.67
C ILE A 123 6.67 11.37 -1.65
N PRO A 124 5.37 11.47 -1.26
CA PRO A 124 4.25 11.01 -2.09
C PRO A 124 3.95 11.98 -3.24
N ASP A 125 3.49 11.47 -4.39
CA ASP A 125 3.04 12.28 -5.54
C ASP A 125 1.54 12.62 -5.41
N CYS A 126 1.21 13.39 -4.39
CA CYS A 126 -0.14 13.91 -4.14
C CYS A 126 -0.02 15.26 -3.43
N ASN A 127 -0.42 16.34 -4.10
CA ASN A 127 -0.26 17.70 -3.58
C ASN A 127 -0.98 17.90 -2.23
N LEU A 128 -2.15 17.28 -2.02
CA LEU A 128 -2.83 17.31 -0.73
C LEU A 128 -1.94 16.73 0.39
N ALA A 129 -1.34 15.56 0.16
CA ALA A 129 -0.45 14.94 1.14
C ALA A 129 0.79 15.79 1.40
N LEU A 130 1.43 16.33 0.34
CA LEU A 130 2.58 17.21 0.46
C LEU A 130 2.27 18.49 1.25
N GLU A 131 1.12 19.13 0.97
CA GLU A 131 0.70 20.33 1.70
C GLU A 131 0.34 20.01 3.16
N LEU A 132 -0.31 18.88 3.43
CA LEU A 132 -0.60 18.44 4.80
C LEU A 132 0.71 18.27 5.60
N ILE A 133 1.71 17.59 5.05
CA ILE A 133 3.02 17.39 5.69
C ILE A 133 3.70 18.76 5.91
N ARG A 134 3.76 19.57 4.86
CA ARG A 134 4.40 20.91 4.92
C ARG A 134 3.75 21.82 5.96
N LYS A 135 2.42 21.87 6.01
CA LYS A 135 1.66 22.70 6.97
C LYS A 135 1.74 22.17 8.40
N SER A 136 1.91 20.85 8.57
CA SER A 136 2.15 20.25 9.89
C SER A 136 3.53 20.63 10.46
N GLY A 137 4.51 20.92 9.60
CA GLY A 137 5.89 21.22 9.99
C GLY A 137 6.62 20.02 10.62
N VAL A 138 6.05 18.82 10.51
CA VAL A 138 6.60 17.55 11.01
C VAL A 138 6.38 16.45 9.98
N PRO A 139 7.28 15.46 9.86
CA PRO A 139 7.05 14.28 9.02
C PRO A 139 5.86 13.46 9.55
N ILE A 140 5.15 12.80 8.65
CA ILE A 140 3.95 12.03 8.99
C ILE A 140 4.23 10.53 8.83
N ALA A 141 4.16 9.77 9.92
CA ALA A 141 4.17 8.31 9.87
C ALA A 141 2.80 7.81 9.39
N ALA A 142 2.74 7.12 8.26
CA ALA A 142 1.49 6.66 7.69
C ALA A 142 1.61 5.29 7.00
N PRO A 143 1.11 4.21 7.61
CA PRO A 143 0.80 2.97 6.89
C PRO A 143 -0.48 3.14 6.07
N SER A 144 -0.82 2.15 5.22
CA SER A 144 -2.08 2.12 4.48
C SER A 144 -3.30 2.22 5.41
N ALA A 145 -4.35 2.91 4.98
CA ALA A 145 -5.60 3.03 5.72
C ALA A 145 -6.46 1.76 5.52
N ASN A 146 -6.24 0.75 6.34
CA ASN A 146 -7.03 -0.48 6.44
C ASN A 146 -6.86 -1.08 7.84
N LEU A 147 -7.78 -1.89 8.30
CA LEU A 147 -7.56 -2.74 9.47
C LEU A 147 -6.46 -3.77 9.15
N SER A 148 -5.70 -4.18 10.14
CA SER A 148 -4.59 -5.13 9.94
C SER A 148 -5.08 -6.38 9.22
N THR A 149 -4.27 -6.91 8.31
CA THR A 149 -4.54 -8.06 7.43
C THR A 149 -5.53 -7.82 6.26
N ARG A 150 -6.36 -6.80 6.31
CA ARG A 150 -7.37 -6.49 5.29
C ARG A 150 -6.77 -5.79 4.05
N PRO A 151 -7.47 -5.78 2.90
CA PRO A 151 -7.06 -5.01 1.73
C PRO A 151 -6.86 -3.54 2.05
N SER A 152 -5.85 -2.90 1.45
CA SER A 152 -5.65 -1.47 1.59
C SER A 152 -6.78 -0.70 0.91
N ILE A 153 -7.21 0.42 1.51
CA ILE A 153 -8.27 1.24 0.94
C ILE A 153 -7.69 2.15 -0.14
N THR A 154 -8.27 2.05 -1.33
CA THR A 154 -7.91 2.81 -2.53
C THR A 154 -9.03 3.74 -3.01
N ASP A 155 -10.21 3.65 -2.41
CA ASP A 155 -11.34 4.52 -2.67
C ASP A 155 -11.96 4.99 -1.36
N SER A 156 -12.20 6.29 -1.23
CA SER A 156 -12.75 6.93 -0.03
C SER A 156 -14.10 6.38 0.41
N VAL A 157 -14.88 5.81 -0.49
CA VAL A 157 -16.21 5.24 -0.18
C VAL A 157 -16.16 4.16 0.90
N TYR A 158 -15.02 3.51 1.08
CA TYR A 158 -14.82 2.48 2.10
C TYR A 158 -14.28 3.00 3.44
N LEU A 159 -13.84 4.27 3.51
CA LEU A 159 -13.20 4.82 4.71
C LEU A 159 -14.19 4.94 5.87
N LYS A 160 -15.40 5.42 5.60
CA LYS A 160 -16.42 5.65 6.63
C LYS A 160 -16.73 4.37 7.41
N SER A 161 -17.00 3.27 6.73
CA SER A 161 -17.35 1.99 7.37
C SER A 161 -16.23 1.42 8.24
N ASN A 162 -14.97 1.77 7.96
CA ASN A 162 -13.80 1.26 8.68
C ASN A 162 -13.34 2.18 9.82
N PHE A 163 -13.47 3.52 9.67
CA PHE A 163 -12.76 4.48 10.51
C PHE A 163 -13.62 5.58 11.13
N ASP A 164 -14.94 5.65 10.85
CA ASP A 164 -15.81 6.62 11.51
C ASP A 164 -15.77 6.47 13.04
N GLY A 165 -15.63 7.58 13.75
CA GLY A 165 -15.48 7.61 15.20
C GLY A 165 -14.13 7.11 15.75
N LYS A 166 -13.20 6.65 14.90
CA LYS A 166 -11.88 6.12 15.31
C LYS A 166 -10.72 7.06 15.01
N VAL A 167 -10.90 7.99 14.08
CA VAL A 167 -9.90 8.99 13.64
C VAL A 167 -10.51 10.37 13.70
N ASP A 168 -9.66 11.41 13.71
CA ASP A 168 -10.10 12.78 13.86
C ASP A 168 -10.58 13.37 12.53
N VAL A 169 -9.83 13.17 11.44
CA VAL A 169 -10.13 13.71 10.11
C VAL A 169 -9.98 12.64 9.04
N ILE A 170 -10.89 12.66 8.06
CA ILE A 170 -10.82 11.87 6.84
C ILE A 170 -10.96 12.78 5.63
N PHE A 171 -9.94 12.80 4.76
CA PHE A 171 -10.06 13.42 3.44
C PHE A 171 -10.77 12.46 2.48
N ASP A 172 -11.93 12.86 1.99
CA ASP A 172 -12.67 12.18 0.94
C ASP A 172 -12.18 12.68 -0.43
N ALA A 173 -11.28 11.93 -1.05
CA ALA A 173 -10.63 12.31 -2.30
C ALA A 173 -10.91 11.33 -3.46
N GLY A 174 -11.87 10.42 -3.28
CA GLY A 174 -12.23 9.42 -4.28
C GLY A 174 -11.15 8.34 -4.44
N LYS A 175 -10.98 7.85 -5.66
CA LYS A 175 -10.08 6.73 -5.97
C LYS A 175 -8.63 7.19 -6.16
N THR A 176 -7.68 6.42 -5.61
CA THR A 176 -6.24 6.64 -5.81
C THR A 176 -5.79 6.20 -7.22
N ARG A 177 -4.65 6.73 -7.68
CA ARG A 177 -4.18 6.52 -9.05
C ARG A 177 -3.67 5.09 -9.30
N TYR A 178 -2.77 4.58 -8.45
CA TYR A 178 -2.07 3.31 -8.70
C TYR A 178 -2.69 2.10 -8.01
N GLY A 179 -3.39 2.27 -6.90
CA GLY A 179 -4.14 1.22 -6.23
C GLY A 179 -3.34 0.14 -5.51
N ILE A 180 -2.02 0.16 -5.58
CA ILE A 180 -1.11 -0.69 -4.80
C ILE A 180 -0.05 0.17 -4.12
N GLU A 181 0.56 -0.34 -3.04
CA GLU A 181 1.55 0.39 -2.26
C GLU A 181 2.85 0.64 -3.04
N SER A 182 3.62 1.63 -2.57
CA SER A 182 4.94 1.98 -3.08
C SER A 182 5.91 0.80 -3.12
N THR A 183 6.84 0.83 -4.08
CA THR A 183 8.05 -0.01 -4.04
C THR A 183 8.86 0.36 -2.82
N VAL A 184 9.33 -0.64 -2.05
CA VAL A 184 10.21 -0.42 -0.90
C VAL A 184 11.56 -1.02 -1.20
N ILE A 185 12.60 -0.18 -1.12
CA ILE A 185 13.97 -0.58 -1.43
C ILE A 185 14.91 -0.33 -0.25
N MET A 186 15.95 -1.16 -0.17
CA MET A 186 17.10 -0.97 0.70
C MET A 186 18.37 -0.88 -0.16
N PRO A 187 18.92 0.33 -0.37
CA PRO A 187 20.20 0.51 -1.05
C PRO A 187 21.36 -0.12 -0.26
N ARG A 188 22.31 -0.74 -0.97
CA ARG A 188 23.51 -1.38 -0.42
C ARG A 188 24.72 -1.09 -1.33
N GLY A 189 25.34 0.08 -1.19
CA GLY A 189 26.34 0.56 -2.12
C GLY A 189 25.77 0.68 -3.53
N ASP A 190 26.39 0.01 -4.51
CA ASP A 190 25.94 -0.01 -5.91
C ASP A 190 24.86 -1.07 -6.20
N SER A 191 24.33 -1.71 -5.17
CA SER A 191 23.24 -2.67 -5.30
C SER A 191 21.98 -2.20 -4.57
N CYS A 192 20.84 -2.76 -4.97
CA CYS A 192 19.53 -2.48 -4.41
C CYS A 192 18.80 -3.78 -4.06
N LEU A 193 18.24 -3.85 -2.86
CA LEU A 193 17.35 -4.92 -2.45
C LEU A 193 15.90 -4.40 -2.44
N ILE A 194 15.03 -4.99 -3.28
CA ILE A 194 13.60 -4.74 -3.26
C ILE A 194 12.98 -5.56 -2.13
N LEU A 195 12.53 -4.90 -1.08
CA LEU A 195 11.84 -5.52 0.06
C LEU A 195 10.34 -5.72 -0.20
N ARG A 196 9.76 -4.83 -0.99
CA ARG A 196 8.37 -4.93 -1.43
C ARG A 196 8.26 -4.43 -2.86
N PRO A 197 7.90 -5.26 -3.83
CA PRO A 197 7.66 -4.80 -5.19
C PRO A 197 6.43 -3.88 -5.23
N GLY A 198 6.46 -2.85 -6.07
CA GLY A 198 5.42 -1.82 -6.24
C GLY A 198 5.42 -1.27 -7.65
N ILE A 199 5.14 0.03 -7.80
CA ILE A 199 5.01 0.68 -9.12
C ILE A 199 6.36 0.81 -9.82
N TYR A 200 7.43 1.17 -9.09
CA TYR A 200 8.78 1.11 -9.65
C TYR A 200 9.26 -0.33 -9.68
N THR A 201 9.68 -0.77 -10.86
CA THR A 201 10.07 -2.14 -11.16
C THR A 201 11.58 -2.34 -11.02
N GLU A 202 12.06 -3.56 -11.23
CA GLU A 202 13.49 -3.87 -11.32
C GLU A 202 14.16 -3.10 -12.45
N ASP A 203 13.48 -2.97 -13.61
CA ASP A 203 14.01 -2.24 -14.77
C ASP A 203 14.24 -0.76 -14.45
N ASP A 204 13.26 -0.09 -13.80
CA ASP A 204 13.40 1.31 -13.38
C ASP A 204 14.58 1.52 -12.41
N LEU A 205 14.78 0.59 -11.47
CA LEU A 205 15.85 0.66 -10.48
C LEU A 205 17.22 0.29 -11.07
N SER A 206 17.27 -0.50 -12.13
CA SER A 206 18.50 -0.88 -12.83
C SER A 206 19.12 0.29 -13.59
N GLU A 207 18.39 1.37 -13.81
CA GLU A 207 18.95 2.64 -14.32
C GLU A 207 19.83 3.35 -13.27
N ILE A 208 19.67 3.01 -11.98
CA ILE A 208 20.38 3.65 -10.86
C ILE A 208 21.41 2.69 -10.24
N PHE A 209 21.08 1.41 -10.14
CA PHE A 209 21.89 0.41 -9.43
C PHE A 209 22.45 -0.63 -10.40
N ASN A 210 23.70 -1.01 -10.20
CA ASN A 210 24.38 -2.05 -11.02
C ASN A 210 23.76 -3.45 -10.80
N LYS A 211 23.13 -3.68 -9.64
CA LYS A 211 22.48 -4.94 -9.29
C LYS A 211 21.22 -4.68 -8.48
N VAL A 212 20.10 -5.19 -8.96
CA VAL A 212 18.81 -5.19 -8.27
C VAL A 212 18.42 -6.61 -7.92
N THR A 213 17.97 -6.86 -6.71
CA THR A 213 17.54 -8.19 -6.23
C THR A 213 16.26 -8.05 -5.41
N PHE A 214 15.48 -9.12 -5.34
CA PHE A 214 14.33 -9.20 -4.45
C PHE A 214 14.72 -9.87 -3.14
N SER A 215 14.11 -9.41 -2.03
CA SER A 215 14.20 -10.13 -0.76
C SER A 215 13.52 -11.48 -0.91
N GLU A 216 14.24 -12.56 -0.67
CA GLU A 216 13.62 -13.82 -0.35
C GLU A 216 13.02 -13.67 1.05
N ASP A 217 11.79 -14.17 1.27
CA ASP A 217 11.02 -14.01 2.54
C ASP A 217 11.66 -14.80 3.73
N LEU A 218 12.99 -14.74 3.90
CA LEU A 218 13.76 -15.58 4.83
C LEU A 218 14.19 -14.90 6.13
N ASP A 219 13.82 -13.62 6.35
CA ASP A 219 14.22 -12.92 7.59
C ASP A 219 13.03 -12.77 8.55
N ASP A 220 13.17 -13.33 9.76
CA ASP A 220 12.17 -13.33 10.83
C ASP A 220 11.85 -11.93 11.41
N SER A 221 12.64 -10.91 11.09
CA SER A 221 12.37 -9.53 11.51
C SER A 221 11.91 -8.67 10.33
N PRO A 222 10.77 -7.95 10.43
CA PRO A 222 10.25 -7.14 9.34
C PRO A 222 11.11 -5.88 9.17
N LYS A 223 11.95 -5.84 8.13
CA LYS A 223 12.73 -4.65 7.74
C LYS A 223 11.87 -3.60 7.02
N SER A 224 10.65 -3.97 6.61
CA SER A 224 9.71 -3.07 5.97
C SER A 224 8.25 -3.45 6.21
N PRO A 225 7.30 -2.49 6.09
CA PRO A 225 5.88 -2.78 6.18
C PRO A 225 5.42 -3.81 5.15
N GLY A 226 4.65 -4.83 5.59
CA GLY A 226 3.99 -5.78 4.69
C GLY A 226 4.80 -7.03 4.31
N THR A 227 5.87 -7.36 5.03
CA THR A 227 6.71 -8.54 4.74
C THR A 227 6.43 -9.75 5.62
N LYS A 228 6.10 -9.59 6.90
CA LYS A 228 6.04 -10.68 7.89
C LYS A 228 4.67 -11.37 8.05
N TYR A 229 3.56 -10.64 7.91
CA TYR A 229 2.23 -11.14 8.26
C TYR A 229 1.38 -11.41 7.01
N ARG A 230 0.35 -12.28 7.14
CA ARG A 230 -0.67 -12.41 6.09
C ARG A 230 -1.32 -11.04 5.90
N HIS A 231 -1.25 -10.51 4.68
CA HIS A 231 -1.73 -9.18 4.33
C HIS A 231 -2.75 -9.24 3.20
N TYR A 232 -3.54 -8.16 3.06
CA TYR A 232 -4.43 -7.93 1.93
C TYR A 232 -5.57 -8.94 1.79
N SER A 233 -5.79 -9.79 2.80
CA SER A 233 -6.77 -10.88 2.69
C SER A 233 -8.19 -10.37 2.89
N PRO A 234 -9.14 -10.73 2.02
CA PRO A 234 -10.56 -10.60 2.30
C PRO A 234 -10.95 -11.39 3.56
N SER A 235 -12.15 -11.13 4.10
CA SER A 235 -12.71 -11.88 5.24
C SER A 235 -13.14 -13.28 4.85
N LYS A 236 -13.58 -13.40 3.61
CA LYS A 236 -14.05 -14.61 2.99
C LYS A 236 -12.90 -15.43 2.40
N LYS A 237 -13.13 -16.69 2.13
CA LYS A 237 -12.11 -17.56 1.54
C LYS A 237 -11.90 -17.23 0.08
N LEU A 238 -10.70 -16.81 -0.24
CA LEU A 238 -10.26 -16.53 -1.60
C LEU A 238 -9.20 -17.55 -1.98
N TYR A 239 -9.39 -18.23 -3.10
CA TYR A 239 -8.47 -19.24 -3.62
C TYR A 239 -7.82 -18.76 -4.90
N MET A 240 -6.56 -19.15 -5.11
CA MET A 240 -5.81 -18.90 -6.34
C MET A 240 -5.49 -20.25 -7.00
N PRO A 241 -6.12 -20.59 -8.14
CA PRO A 241 -5.77 -21.77 -8.94
C PRO A 241 -4.34 -21.71 -9.48
N GLY A 242 -3.81 -22.84 -9.95
CA GLY A 242 -2.47 -22.91 -10.51
C GLY A 242 -2.31 -22.16 -11.85
N SER A 243 -3.39 -22.07 -12.62
CA SER A 243 -3.44 -21.39 -13.92
C SER A 243 -4.81 -20.77 -14.20
N THR A 244 -4.87 -19.89 -15.20
CA THR A 244 -6.15 -19.36 -15.74
C THR A 244 -7.02 -20.46 -16.30
N GLU A 245 -6.43 -21.48 -16.95
CA GLU A 245 -7.13 -22.64 -17.47
C GLU A 245 -7.79 -23.45 -16.36
N ASP A 246 -7.10 -23.63 -15.22
CA ASP A 246 -7.68 -24.31 -14.06
C ASP A 246 -8.83 -23.54 -13.44
N LEU A 247 -8.71 -22.19 -13.36
CA LEU A 247 -9.79 -21.33 -12.94
C LEU A 247 -11.04 -21.53 -13.80
N ILE A 248 -10.89 -21.53 -15.12
CA ILE A 248 -11.98 -21.74 -16.07
C ILE A 248 -12.62 -23.13 -15.87
N LYS A 249 -11.81 -24.19 -15.78
CA LYS A 249 -12.31 -25.57 -15.53
C LYS A 249 -13.08 -25.70 -14.21
N ILE A 250 -12.62 -25.05 -13.16
CA ILE A 250 -13.30 -25.06 -11.84
C ILE A 250 -14.66 -24.37 -11.98
N GLN A 251 -14.69 -23.21 -12.64
CA GLN A 251 -15.92 -22.46 -12.85
C GLN A 251 -16.93 -23.24 -13.72
N GLU A 252 -16.48 -23.91 -14.78
CA GLU A 252 -17.36 -24.77 -15.61
C GLU A 252 -18.00 -25.90 -14.84
N LYS A 253 -17.24 -26.53 -13.90
CA LYS A 253 -17.76 -27.60 -13.05
C LYS A 253 -18.71 -27.12 -11.94
N ARG A 254 -18.56 -25.86 -11.51
CA ARG A 254 -19.32 -25.28 -10.36
C ARG A 254 -19.69 -23.81 -10.65
N PRO A 255 -20.58 -23.54 -11.62
CA PRO A 255 -20.77 -22.20 -12.20
C PRO A 255 -21.27 -21.14 -11.22
N ASP A 256 -21.98 -21.52 -10.17
CA ASP A 256 -22.60 -20.57 -9.23
C ASP A 256 -21.99 -20.60 -7.83
N LYS A 257 -20.90 -21.36 -7.62
CA LYS A 257 -20.33 -21.55 -6.28
C LYS A 257 -19.44 -20.38 -5.85
N TYR A 258 -18.66 -19.82 -6.76
CA TYR A 258 -17.60 -18.86 -6.45
C TYR A 258 -17.86 -17.49 -7.08
N ALA A 259 -17.47 -16.42 -6.38
CA ALA A 259 -17.16 -15.16 -7.07
C ALA A 259 -15.84 -15.31 -7.83
N ILE A 260 -15.77 -14.79 -9.04
CA ILE A 260 -14.58 -14.88 -9.90
C ILE A 260 -13.97 -13.49 -10.05
N ILE A 261 -12.78 -13.29 -9.49
CA ILE A 261 -11.99 -12.07 -9.63
C ILE A 261 -10.99 -12.30 -10.75
N CYS A 262 -11.17 -11.64 -11.90
CA CYS A 262 -10.38 -11.93 -13.07
C CYS A 262 -10.18 -10.70 -13.96
N SER A 263 -9.31 -10.87 -14.97
CA SER A 263 -9.16 -9.91 -16.08
C SER A 263 -10.40 -9.86 -16.96
N SER A 264 -10.54 -8.79 -17.72
CA SER A 264 -11.63 -8.62 -18.69
C SER A 264 -11.63 -9.73 -19.74
N GLU A 265 -10.45 -10.14 -20.21
CA GLU A 265 -10.26 -11.19 -21.20
C GLU A 265 -10.72 -12.57 -20.68
N THR A 266 -10.38 -12.88 -19.45
CA THR A 266 -10.82 -14.13 -18.80
C THR A 266 -12.31 -14.07 -18.49
N GLY A 267 -12.82 -12.93 -18.05
CA GLY A 267 -14.26 -12.71 -17.82
C GLY A 267 -15.10 -12.93 -19.07
N ILE A 268 -14.63 -12.51 -20.24
CA ILE A 268 -15.30 -12.76 -21.54
C ILE A 268 -15.36 -14.26 -21.86
N LYS A 269 -14.30 -15.01 -21.57
CA LYS A 269 -14.25 -16.48 -21.79
C LYS A 269 -15.19 -17.24 -20.87
N ILE A 270 -15.25 -16.84 -19.61
CA ILE A 270 -16.09 -17.49 -18.60
C ILE A 270 -17.56 -17.17 -18.78
N GLY A 271 -17.89 -15.88 -19.00
CA GLY A 271 -19.27 -15.41 -18.95
C GLY A 271 -19.87 -15.53 -17.53
N GLY A 272 -21.10 -15.06 -17.34
CA GLY A 272 -21.80 -15.23 -16.07
C GLY A 272 -21.95 -13.95 -15.25
N LYS A 273 -22.69 -14.07 -14.11
CA LYS A 273 -23.05 -12.93 -13.23
C LYS A 273 -22.16 -12.79 -11.99
N ASN A 274 -21.29 -13.76 -11.74
CA ASN A 274 -20.42 -13.85 -10.54
C ASN A 274 -19.04 -13.25 -10.76
N LEU A 275 -18.85 -12.44 -11.79
CA LEU A 275 -17.57 -11.84 -12.17
C LEU A 275 -17.32 -10.52 -11.44
N ILE A 276 -16.09 -10.34 -10.97
CA ILE A 276 -15.52 -9.09 -10.51
C ILE A 276 -14.31 -8.81 -11.39
N LEU A 277 -14.44 -7.87 -12.32
CA LEU A 277 -13.41 -7.58 -13.30
C LEU A 277 -12.36 -6.61 -12.73
N MET A 278 -11.10 -6.96 -12.85
CA MET A 278 -9.97 -6.12 -12.41
C MET A 278 -9.48 -5.16 -13.52
N GLY A 279 -9.85 -5.38 -14.77
CA GLY A 279 -9.37 -4.64 -15.94
C GLY A 279 -8.73 -5.55 -16.99
N SER A 280 -8.12 -4.94 -18.00
CA SER A 280 -7.52 -5.66 -19.12
C SER A 280 -6.13 -6.20 -18.80
N ASN A 281 -5.82 -7.43 -19.22
CA ASN A 281 -4.46 -7.98 -19.20
C ASN A 281 -3.47 -7.21 -20.10
N ARG A 282 -3.95 -6.30 -20.95
CA ARG A 282 -3.10 -5.42 -21.76
C ARG A 282 -2.70 -4.15 -21.01
N ASP A 283 -3.40 -3.85 -19.92
CA ASP A 283 -3.08 -2.72 -19.04
C ASP A 283 -2.92 -3.20 -17.58
N PRO A 284 -1.72 -3.64 -17.19
CA PRO A 284 -1.47 -4.10 -15.82
C PRO A 284 -1.62 -3.00 -14.77
N TYR A 285 -1.54 -1.71 -15.15
CA TYR A 285 -1.78 -0.61 -14.21
C TYR A 285 -3.27 -0.45 -13.89
N GLU A 286 -4.17 -0.73 -14.86
CA GLU A 286 -5.60 -0.81 -14.60
C GLU A 286 -5.91 -1.92 -13.60
N ILE A 287 -5.33 -3.11 -13.80
CA ILE A 287 -5.48 -4.24 -12.86
C ILE A 287 -4.95 -3.88 -11.47
N ALA A 288 -3.76 -3.28 -11.36
CA ALA A 288 -3.20 -2.83 -10.09
C ALA A 288 -4.14 -1.84 -9.38
N SER A 289 -4.66 -0.86 -10.12
CA SER A 289 -5.58 0.17 -9.61
C SER A 289 -6.90 -0.42 -9.09
N ASN A 290 -7.35 -1.55 -9.63
CA ASN A 290 -8.62 -2.17 -9.26
C ASN A 290 -8.46 -3.35 -8.29
N LEU A 291 -7.25 -3.84 -8.02
CA LEU A 291 -7.03 -5.07 -7.25
C LEU A 291 -7.69 -5.04 -5.87
N TYR A 292 -7.40 -4.05 -5.05
CA TYR A 292 -7.95 -3.96 -3.70
C TYR A 292 -9.44 -3.65 -3.68
N ASP A 293 -9.92 -2.81 -4.58
CA ASP A 293 -11.34 -2.56 -4.77
C ASP A 293 -12.10 -3.86 -5.10
N SER A 294 -11.52 -4.71 -5.96
CA SER A 294 -12.09 -6.02 -6.31
C SER A 294 -12.13 -6.97 -5.10
N LEU A 295 -11.09 -6.98 -4.25
CA LEU A 295 -11.09 -7.77 -3.03
C LEU A 295 -12.13 -7.27 -2.01
N ILE A 296 -12.31 -5.95 -1.89
CA ILE A 296 -13.34 -5.36 -1.02
C ILE A 296 -14.74 -5.64 -1.56
N LYS A 297 -14.97 -5.52 -2.88
CA LYS A 297 -16.24 -5.88 -3.52
C LYS A 297 -16.59 -7.35 -3.32
N PHE A 298 -15.61 -8.24 -3.38
CA PHE A 298 -15.81 -9.65 -3.05
C PHE A 298 -16.28 -9.83 -1.59
N ASP A 299 -15.62 -9.17 -0.63
CA ASP A 299 -16.02 -9.23 0.78
C ASP A 299 -17.46 -8.73 1.01
N MET A 300 -17.88 -7.70 0.28
CA MET A 300 -19.21 -7.11 0.37
C MET A 300 -20.28 -7.86 -0.44
N GLY A 301 -19.86 -8.71 -1.37
CA GLY A 301 -20.74 -9.45 -2.28
C GLY A 301 -21.44 -10.66 -1.62
N PRO A 302 -22.33 -11.34 -2.34
CA PRO A 302 -23.15 -12.44 -1.79
C PRO A 302 -22.41 -13.77 -1.67
N TYR A 303 -21.26 -13.96 -2.31
CA TYR A 303 -20.52 -15.22 -2.33
C TYR A 303 -19.64 -15.37 -1.09
N GLU A 304 -19.61 -16.56 -0.49
CA GLU A 304 -18.77 -16.89 0.67
C GLU A 304 -17.35 -17.34 0.29
N GLU A 305 -17.19 -17.82 -0.93
CA GLU A 305 -15.90 -18.26 -1.48
C GLU A 305 -15.66 -17.60 -2.84
N GLY A 306 -14.39 -17.32 -3.13
CA GLY A 306 -13.99 -16.72 -4.41
C GLY A 306 -12.77 -17.40 -5.01
N LEU A 307 -12.64 -17.24 -6.33
CA LEU A 307 -11.42 -17.57 -7.09
C LEU A 307 -10.83 -16.28 -7.64
N ILE A 308 -9.50 -16.16 -7.56
CA ILE A 308 -8.78 -15.06 -8.20
C ILE A 308 -7.84 -15.59 -9.26
N GLU A 309 -7.86 -14.96 -10.42
CA GLU A 309 -7.01 -15.32 -11.56
C GLU A 309 -5.53 -15.15 -11.22
N PRO A 310 -4.68 -16.18 -11.41
CA PRO A 310 -3.24 -16.01 -11.37
C PRO A 310 -2.79 -15.31 -12.66
N LEU A 311 -2.13 -14.17 -12.49
CA LEU A 311 -1.62 -13.39 -13.61
C LEU A 311 -0.15 -13.72 -13.87
N SER A 312 0.28 -13.66 -15.12
CA SER A 312 1.67 -13.92 -15.51
C SER A 312 2.27 -12.72 -16.24
N GLY A 313 3.56 -12.46 -16.00
CA GLY A 313 4.30 -11.37 -16.62
C GLY A 313 5.41 -10.84 -15.72
N GLY A 314 6.27 -10.00 -16.28
CA GLY A 314 7.31 -9.24 -15.57
C GLY A 314 6.83 -7.87 -15.10
N GLY A 315 7.75 -7.06 -14.57
CA GLY A 315 7.47 -5.69 -14.17
C GLY A 315 6.36 -5.58 -13.12
N ILE A 316 5.33 -4.77 -13.41
CA ILE A 316 4.22 -4.51 -12.48
C ILE A 316 3.40 -5.77 -12.12
N TYR A 317 3.37 -6.80 -13.00
CA TYR A 317 2.71 -8.07 -12.68
C TYR A 317 3.33 -8.78 -11.47
N LEU A 318 4.63 -8.66 -11.25
CA LEU A 318 5.28 -9.19 -10.03
C LEU A 318 4.71 -8.52 -8.78
N SER A 319 4.43 -7.23 -8.86
CA SER A 319 3.83 -6.47 -7.75
C SER A 319 2.38 -6.87 -7.49
N ILE A 320 1.59 -7.05 -8.52
CA ILE A 320 0.20 -7.52 -8.45
C ILE A 320 0.17 -8.93 -7.83
N MET A 321 0.97 -9.85 -8.38
CA MET A 321 1.04 -11.23 -7.92
C MET A 321 1.55 -11.36 -6.49
N ASN A 322 2.47 -10.50 -6.04
CA ASN A 322 2.89 -10.43 -4.65
C ASN A 322 1.70 -10.18 -3.71
N ARG A 323 0.73 -9.32 -4.09
CA ARG A 323 -0.49 -9.04 -3.32
C ARG A 323 -1.49 -10.20 -3.40
N ILE A 324 -1.72 -10.74 -4.59
CA ILE A 324 -2.62 -11.89 -4.80
C ILE A 324 -2.17 -13.09 -3.99
N LYS A 325 -0.88 -13.46 -4.05
CA LYS A 325 -0.32 -14.59 -3.27
C LYS A 325 -0.44 -14.40 -1.76
N LYS A 326 -0.40 -13.16 -1.25
CA LYS A 326 -0.61 -12.86 0.17
C LYS A 326 -2.10 -12.83 0.56
N ALA A 327 -2.99 -12.52 -0.37
CA ALA A 327 -4.43 -12.43 -0.15
C ALA A 327 -5.16 -13.77 -0.26
N ALA A 328 -4.72 -14.64 -1.18
CA ALA A 328 -5.40 -15.87 -1.56
C ALA A 328 -4.70 -17.13 -1.03
N ILE A 329 -5.48 -18.20 -0.93
CA ILE A 329 -5.00 -19.54 -0.59
C ILE A 329 -4.66 -20.25 -1.91
N PRO A 330 -3.40 -20.69 -2.12
CA PRO A 330 -3.08 -21.46 -3.33
C PRO A 330 -3.83 -22.78 -3.35
N LEU A 331 -4.44 -23.11 -4.49
CA LEU A 331 -5.07 -24.40 -4.72
C LEU A 331 -4.05 -25.38 -5.32
N LYS A 332 -3.96 -26.55 -4.69
CA LYS A 332 -3.19 -27.67 -5.24
C LYS A 332 -4.02 -28.41 -6.27
N GLU A 333 -3.33 -29.00 -7.25
CA GLU A 333 -3.96 -29.84 -8.27
C GLU A 333 -4.81 -30.93 -7.59
N GLY A 334 -6.11 -31.01 -7.90
CA GLY A 334 -7.05 -31.99 -7.35
C GLY A 334 -7.81 -31.62 -6.06
N GLU A 335 -7.62 -30.43 -5.49
CA GLU A 335 -8.30 -30.02 -4.25
C GLU A 335 -9.73 -29.43 -4.43
N LEU A 336 -10.24 -29.30 -5.68
CA LEU A 336 -11.62 -28.82 -5.95
C LEU A 336 -12.38 -29.72 -6.92
#